data_d8c9df205a4133f5fe15b97fd2020f43
#
_entry.id   d8c9df205a4133f5fe15b97fd2020f43
#
_cell.length_a   1.000
_cell.length_b   1.000
_cell.length_c   1.000
_cell.angle_alpha   90.00
_cell.angle_beta   90.00
_cell.angle_gamma   90.00
#
_symmetry.space_group_name_H-M   'P 1'
#
loop_
_entity.id
_entity.type
_entity.pdbx_description
1 polymer ?
#
loop_
_entity_poly.entity_id
_entity_poly.type
_entity_poly.pdbx_seq_one_letter_code
_entity_poly.pdbx_strand_id
1 'polypeptide(L)'
;MDKNKLIWKNKKWEKLSSKEIHDIFALRSKVFVVEQNCVYQDIDNKDLKAIHVLGVFKNRIIAYARCFNQGDYFKELSFGRAIVEKEQRGKGIGGELIKETLKNMKKIWPDNKIKISAQTHLSGFYEKYGFKTMGKNYLEDGIPHIEMLLENTK
;
A
#
# COMPACT_ATOMS: atom_id res chain seq x y z
N MET A 1 -23.52 -14.04 -0.62
CA MET A 1 -22.51 -13.02 -0.29
C MET A 1 -22.97 -11.65 -0.76
N ASP A 2 -22.90 -10.67 0.11
CA ASP A 2 -23.34 -9.30 -0.24
C ASP A 2 -22.33 -8.65 -1.19
N LYS A 3 -22.73 -8.44 -2.44
CA LYS A 3 -21.88 -7.82 -3.47
C LYS A 3 -21.56 -6.35 -3.16
N ASN A 4 -22.30 -5.73 -2.22
CA ASN A 4 -22.11 -4.35 -1.82
C ASN A 4 -21.17 -4.18 -0.63
N LYS A 5 -20.55 -5.28 -0.18
CA LYS A 5 -19.61 -5.26 0.93
C LYS A 5 -18.16 -5.23 0.40
N LEU A 6 -17.34 -4.39 1.03
CA LEU A 6 -15.91 -4.36 0.76
C LEU A 6 -15.26 -5.61 1.37
N ILE A 7 -14.53 -6.36 0.56
CA ILE A 7 -13.86 -7.59 0.97
C ILE A 7 -12.36 -7.41 0.84
N TRP A 8 -11.61 -7.78 1.87
CA TRP A 8 -10.15 -7.70 1.86
C TRP A 8 -9.54 -9.06 1.58
N LYS A 9 -8.56 -9.09 0.66
CA LYS A 9 -7.81 -10.30 0.30
C LYS A 9 -6.32 -9.99 0.37
N ASN A 10 -5.54 -10.95 0.88
CA ASN A 10 -4.07 -10.83 0.96
C ASN A 10 -3.47 -12.00 0.20
N LYS A 11 -2.73 -11.74 -0.86
CA LYS A 11 -2.22 -12.78 -1.77
C LYS A 11 -0.77 -12.57 -2.15
N LYS A 12 0.00 -13.64 -2.16
CA LYS A 12 1.31 -13.68 -2.80
C LYS A 12 1.15 -13.58 -4.30
N TRP A 13 2.20 -13.15 -4.99
CA TRP A 13 2.19 -12.98 -6.44
C TRP A 13 1.66 -14.22 -7.18
N GLU A 14 2.17 -15.39 -6.86
CA GLU A 14 1.80 -16.64 -7.54
C GLU A 14 0.35 -17.08 -7.29
N LYS A 15 -0.32 -16.48 -6.33
CA LYS A 15 -1.75 -16.74 -6.05
C LYS A 15 -2.68 -15.75 -6.71
N LEU A 16 -2.15 -14.70 -7.32
CA LEU A 16 -2.97 -13.72 -8.05
C LEU A 16 -3.41 -14.31 -9.38
N SER A 17 -4.68 -14.10 -9.73
CA SER A 17 -5.17 -14.42 -11.07
C SER A 17 -4.66 -13.40 -12.08
N SER A 18 -4.69 -13.75 -13.35
CA SER A 18 -4.31 -12.81 -14.41
C SER A 18 -5.20 -11.56 -14.40
N LYS A 19 -6.49 -11.73 -14.11
CA LYS A 19 -7.41 -10.61 -13.99
C LYS A 19 -7.05 -9.71 -12.80
N GLU A 20 -6.70 -10.31 -11.66
CA GLU A 20 -6.28 -9.54 -10.49
C GLU A 20 -5.01 -8.73 -10.77
N ILE A 21 -4.04 -9.34 -11.44
CA ILE A 21 -2.81 -8.64 -11.84
C ILE A 21 -3.14 -7.46 -12.76
N HIS A 22 -3.97 -7.70 -13.77
CA HIS A 22 -4.41 -6.65 -14.70
C HIS A 22 -5.08 -5.50 -13.93
N ASP A 23 -6.01 -5.83 -13.05
CA ASP A 23 -6.78 -4.81 -12.31
C ASP A 23 -5.90 -4.03 -11.32
N ILE A 24 -4.95 -4.70 -10.68
CA ILE A 24 -3.96 -4.04 -9.80
C ILE A 24 -3.17 -3.01 -10.61
N PHE A 25 -2.60 -3.41 -11.72
CA PHE A 25 -1.76 -2.52 -12.52
C PHE A 25 -2.56 -1.39 -13.15
N ALA A 26 -3.79 -1.66 -13.56
CA ALA A 26 -4.68 -0.63 -14.08
C ALA A 26 -4.98 0.45 -13.02
N LEU A 27 -5.29 0.04 -11.81
CA LEU A 27 -5.55 0.97 -10.70
C LEU A 27 -4.28 1.77 -10.35
N ARG A 28 -3.13 1.13 -10.24
CA ARG A 28 -1.86 1.78 -9.93
C ARG A 28 -1.48 2.79 -11.01
N SER A 29 -1.62 2.43 -12.27
CA SER A 29 -1.35 3.32 -13.40
C SER A 29 -2.26 4.54 -13.35
N LYS A 30 -3.55 4.31 -13.11
CA LYS A 30 -4.56 5.38 -13.06
C LYS A 30 -4.24 6.40 -11.95
N VAL A 31 -3.82 5.93 -10.78
CA VAL A 31 -3.56 6.81 -9.62
C VAL A 31 -2.15 7.41 -9.68
N PHE A 32 -1.12 6.59 -9.80
CA PHE A 32 0.27 7.06 -9.66
C PHE A 32 0.80 7.76 -10.90
N VAL A 33 0.38 7.35 -12.09
CA VAL A 33 0.89 7.92 -13.34
C VAL A 33 -0.07 8.98 -13.87
N VAL A 34 -1.31 8.63 -14.11
CA VAL A 34 -2.27 9.53 -14.76
C VAL A 34 -2.75 10.62 -13.80
N GLU A 35 -3.33 10.24 -12.67
CA GLU A 35 -3.89 11.21 -11.72
C GLU A 35 -2.82 12.15 -11.14
N GLN A 36 -1.65 11.62 -10.77
CA GLN A 36 -0.56 12.40 -10.20
C GLN A 36 0.29 13.11 -11.27
N ASN A 37 -0.02 12.88 -12.54
CA ASN A 37 0.73 13.47 -13.67
C ASN A 37 2.24 13.22 -13.50
N CYS A 38 2.60 11.97 -13.23
CA CYS A 38 3.98 11.57 -12.96
C CYS A 38 4.42 10.47 -13.94
N VAL A 39 5.37 10.79 -14.78
CA VAL A 39 5.88 9.84 -15.78
C VAL A 39 7.01 9.04 -15.15
N TYR A 40 6.73 7.79 -14.77
CA TYR A 40 7.73 6.87 -14.23
C TYR A 40 7.27 5.43 -14.43
N GLN A 41 8.19 4.49 -14.24
CA GLN A 41 7.86 3.08 -14.35
C GLN A 41 7.30 2.58 -13.02
N ASP A 42 5.97 2.52 -12.91
CA ASP A 42 5.32 2.06 -11.68
C ASP A 42 5.49 0.55 -11.45
N ILE A 43 5.41 -0.24 -12.52
CA ILE A 43 5.55 -1.69 -12.45
C ILE A 43 7.02 -2.04 -12.30
N ASP A 44 7.39 -2.73 -11.23
CA ASP A 44 8.77 -3.08 -10.92
C ASP A 44 8.88 -4.56 -10.48
N ASN A 45 10.12 -5.05 -10.38
CA ASN A 45 10.36 -6.45 -10.00
C ASN A 45 10.00 -6.74 -8.53
N LYS A 46 9.79 -5.71 -7.72
CA LYS A 46 9.41 -5.89 -6.32
C LYS A 46 8.01 -6.50 -6.18
N ASP A 47 7.16 -6.33 -7.18
CA ASP A 47 5.83 -6.95 -7.19
C ASP A 47 5.90 -8.48 -7.05
N LEU A 48 6.95 -9.09 -7.57
CA LEU A 48 7.12 -10.56 -7.53
C LEU A 48 7.39 -11.08 -6.12
N LYS A 49 7.89 -10.23 -5.23
CA LYS A 49 8.23 -10.58 -3.84
C LYS A 49 7.17 -10.14 -2.84
N ALA A 50 6.25 -9.28 -3.25
CA ALA A 50 5.29 -8.65 -2.35
C ALA A 50 4.14 -9.57 -1.99
N ILE A 51 3.51 -9.26 -0.85
CA ILE A 51 2.17 -9.74 -0.54
C ILE A 51 1.24 -8.60 -0.89
N HIS A 52 0.24 -8.89 -1.71
CA HIS A 52 -0.67 -7.89 -2.27
C HIS A 52 -1.95 -7.85 -1.45
N VAL A 53 -2.28 -6.66 -0.94
CA VAL A 53 -3.51 -6.42 -0.19
C VAL A 53 -4.53 -5.82 -1.15
N LEU A 54 -5.65 -6.49 -1.32
CA LEU A 54 -6.70 -6.12 -2.27
C LEU A 54 -7.98 -5.77 -1.54
N GLY A 55 -8.50 -4.57 -1.78
CA GLY A 55 -9.85 -4.20 -1.35
C GLY A 55 -10.80 -4.38 -2.54
N VAL A 56 -11.69 -5.35 -2.45
CA VAL A 56 -12.60 -5.74 -3.55
C VAL A 56 -14.01 -5.31 -3.24
N PHE A 57 -14.61 -4.57 -4.15
CA PHE A 57 -15.99 -4.10 -4.06
C PHE A 57 -16.67 -4.30 -5.41
N LYS A 58 -17.81 -4.99 -5.42
CA LYS A 58 -18.55 -5.30 -6.65
C LYS A 58 -17.67 -5.93 -7.72
N ASN A 59 -16.86 -6.91 -7.31
CA ASN A 59 -15.91 -7.64 -8.17
C ASN A 59 -14.82 -6.76 -8.80
N ARG A 60 -14.57 -5.56 -8.25
CA ARG A 60 -13.50 -4.66 -8.70
C ARG A 60 -12.53 -4.38 -7.57
N ILE A 61 -11.26 -4.25 -7.90
CA ILE A 61 -10.25 -3.82 -6.94
C ILE A 61 -10.31 -2.28 -6.86
N ILE A 62 -10.71 -1.77 -5.70
CA ILE A 62 -10.84 -0.32 -5.46
C ILE A 62 -9.81 0.22 -4.47
N ALA A 63 -9.11 -0.66 -3.78
CA ALA A 63 -8.05 -0.29 -2.86
C ALA A 63 -6.93 -1.32 -2.93
N TYR A 64 -5.69 -0.88 -2.70
CA TYR A 64 -4.53 -1.74 -2.89
C TYR A 64 -3.36 -1.27 -2.03
N ALA A 65 -2.55 -2.21 -1.57
CA ALA A 65 -1.22 -1.97 -1.03
C ALA A 65 -0.37 -3.21 -1.25
N ARG A 66 0.96 -3.05 -1.21
CA ARG A 66 1.87 -4.19 -1.28
C ARG A 66 2.80 -4.19 -0.07
N CYS A 67 2.99 -5.37 0.52
CA CYS A 67 3.79 -5.56 1.73
C CYS A 67 5.06 -6.33 1.43
N PHE A 68 6.14 -6.00 2.12
CA PHE A 68 7.45 -6.60 1.93
C PHE A 68 8.02 -7.12 3.22
N ASN A 69 8.62 -8.31 3.16
CA ASN A 69 9.42 -8.85 4.24
C ASN A 69 10.70 -8.02 4.41
N GLN A 70 11.36 -8.20 5.55
CA GLN A 70 12.66 -7.57 5.82
C GLN A 70 13.65 -7.87 4.69
N GLY A 71 14.32 -6.83 4.21
CA GLY A 71 15.33 -6.95 3.15
C GLY A 71 14.79 -6.92 1.72
N ASP A 72 13.46 -7.01 1.52
CA ASP A 72 12.90 -7.01 0.16
C ASP A 72 12.67 -5.61 -0.40
N TYR A 73 12.57 -4.61 0.46
CA TYR A 73 12.47 -3.20 0.07
C TYR A 73 13.38 -2.34 0.93
N PHE A 74 13.12 -2.31 2.22
CA PHE A 74 14.01 -1.75 3.23
C PHE A 74 14.59 -2.88 4.08
N LYS A 75 15.56 -2.56 4.96
CA LYS A 75 16.04 -3.49 5.97
C LYS A 75 14.89 -3.96 6.86
N GLU A 76 13.99 -3.04 7.21
CA GLU A 76 12.79 -3.31 8.00
C GLU A 76 11.67 -3.88 7.11
N LEU A 77 10.59 -4.38 7.74
CA LEU A 77 9.34 -4.63 7.03
C LEU A 77 8.87 -3.34 6.38
N SER A 78 8.16 -3.43 5.28
CA SER A 78 7.63 -2.25 4.62
C SER A 78 6.31 -2.54 3.90
N PHE A 79 5.57 -1.49 3.59
CA PHE A 79 4.51 -1.54 2.60
C PHE A 79 4.53 -0.25 1.79
N GLY A 80 3.94 -0.30 0.62
CA GLY A 80 3.85 0.86 -0.24
C GLY A 80 2.77 0.70 -1.30
N ARG A 81 2.75 1.61 -2.25
CA ARG A 81 1.71 1.65 -3.30
C ARG A 81 0.30 1.59 -2.70
N ALA A 82 0.10 2.23 -1.52
CA ALA A 82 -1.19 2.25 -0.83
C ALA A 82 -2.10 3.27 -1.51
N ILE A 83 -3.19 2.81 -2.09
CA ILE A 83 -4.10 3.65 -2.88
C ILE A 83 -5.55 3.24 -2.71
N VAL A 84 -6.43 4.22 -2.93
CA VAL A 84 -7.88 4.03 -3.05
C VAL A 84 -8.30 4.69 -4.35
N GLU A 85 -9.15 4.01 -5.13
CA GLU A 85 -9.72 4.55 -6.36
C GLU A 85 -10.38 5.91 -6.06
N LYS A 86 -10.13 6.90 -6.91
CA LYS A 86 -10.55 8.29 -6.67
C LYS A 86 -12.02 8.41 -6.32
N GLU A 87 -12.90 7.71 -7.05
CA GLU A 87 -14.34 7.76 -6.86
C GLU A 87 -14.80 7.15 -5.53
N GLN A 88 -13.93 6.38 -4.88
CA GLN A 88 -14.21 5.70 -3.61
C GLN A 88 -13.59 6.41 -2.39
N ARG A 89 -12.93 7.54 -2.60
CA ARG A 89 -12.31 8.31 -1.50
C ARG A 89 -13.37 9.06 -0.69
N GLY A 90 -12.99 9.44 0.53
CA GLY A 90 -13.90 10.17 1.43
C GLY A 90 -14.87 9.28 2.18
N LYS A 91 -14.69 7.96 2.15
CA LYS A 91 -15.58 6.98 2.79
C LYS A 91 -14.86 6.17 3.89
N GLY A 92 -13.63 6.56 4.25
CA GLY A 92 -12.85 5.85 5.26
C GLY A 92 -12.13 4.60 4.77
N ILE A 93 -12.15 4.31 3.47
CA ILE A 93 -11.54 3.11 2.91
C ILE A 93 -10.01 3.13 3.03
N GLY A 94 -9.39 4.32 2.91
CA GLY A 94 -7.95 4.46 3.12
C GLY A 94 -7.52 4.01 4.52
N GLY A 95 -8.30 4.39 5.54
CA GLY A 95 -8.06 3.94 6.92
C GLY A 95 -8.22 2.45 7.08
N GLU A 96 -9.26 1.87 6.48
CA GLU A 96 -9.48 0.42 6.50
C GLU A 96 -8.33 -0.31 5.81
N LEU A 97 -7.84 0.22 4.69
CA LEU A 97 -6.71 -0.35 3.96
C LEU A 97 -5.47 -0.43 4.86
N ILE A 98 -5.14 0.65 5.56
CA ILE A 98 -3.95 0.66 6.43
C ILE A 98 -4.13 -0.31 7.60
N LYS A 99 -5.31 -0.34 8.21
CA LYS A 99 -5.59 -1.29 9.31
C LYS A 99 -5.45 -2.74 8.83
N GLU A 100 -6.00 -3.06 7.67
CA GLU A 100 -5.92 -4.41 7.10
C GLU A 100 -4.48 -4.76 6.74
N THR A 101 -3.74 -3.82 6.16
CA THR A 101 -2.32 -4.00 5.82
C THR A 101 -1.49 -4.30 7.06
N LEU A 102 -1.63 -3.49 8.12
CA LEU A 102 -0.89 -3.68 9.36
C LEU A 102 -1.28 -4.98 10.06
N LYS A 103 -2.56 -5.33 10.07
CA LYS A 103 -3.06 -6.58 10.63
C LYS A 103 -2.45 -7.78 9.92
N ASN A 104 -2.40 -7.76 8.60
CA ASN A 104 -1.80 -8.82 7.79
C ASN A 104 -0.30 -8.94 8.05
N MET A 105 0.42 -7.82 8.10
CA MET A 105 1.85 -7.82 8.35
C MET A 105 2.17 -8.35 9.75
N LYS A 106 1.40 -7.95 10.77
CA LYS A 106 1.57 -8.43 12.13
C LYS A 106 1.34 -9.95 12.24
N LYS A 107 0.36 -10.46 11.48
CA LYS A 107 0.04 -11.89 11.46
C LYS A 107 1.18 -12.70 10.83
N ILE A 108 1.77 -12.22 9.74
CA ILE A 108 2.80 -12.94 8.98
C ILE A 108 4.18 -12.74 9.61
N TRP A 109 4.49 -11.51 10.02
CA TRP A 109 5.81 -11.13 10.55
C TRP A 109 5.65 -10.40 11.89
N PRO A 110 5.31 -11.10 12.99
CA PRO A 110 5.08 -10.45 14.28
C PRO A 110 6.34 -9.80 14.86
N ASP A 111 6.13 -8.78 15.71
CA ASP A 111 7.15 -8.14 16.52
C ASP A 111 8.30 -7.46 15.73
N ASN A 112 8.01 -6.94 14.55
CA ASN A 112 9.00 -6.25 13.74
C ASN A 112 8.60 -4.80 13.47
N LYS A 113 9.63 -3.97 13.27
CA LYS A 113 9.43 -2.58 12.87
C LYS A 113 8.99 -2.49 11.42
N ILE A 114 8.18 -1.49 11.11
CA ILE A 114 7.72 -1.23 9.74
C ILE A 114 8.20 0.15 9.32
N LYS A 115 8.94 0.22 8.21
CA LYS A 115 9.44 1.47 7.64
C LYS A 115 8.78 1.69 6.28
N ILE A 116 8.28 2.90 6.07
CA ILE A 116 7.64 3.25 4.80
C ILE A 116 8.25 4.53 4.22
N SER A 117 8.15 4.69 2.90
CA SER A 117 8.43 5.94 2.21
C SER A 117 7.09 6.57 1.85
N ALA A 118 6.69 7.57 2.63
CA ALA A 118 5.39 8.20 2.49
C ALA A 118 5.49 9.52 1.71
N GLN A 119 4.51 9.80 0.86
CA GLN A 119 4.39 11.14 0.31
C GLN A 119 4.20 12.12 1.47
N THR A 120 4.99 13.18 1.49
CA THR A 120 5.08 14.09 2.65
C THR A 120 3.73 14.63 3.10
N HIS A 121 2.84 14.95 2.16
CA HIS A 121 1.52 15.48 2.50
C HIS A 121 0.62 14.46 3.20
N LEU A 122 0.97 13.17 3.18
CA LEU A 122 0.23 12.10 3.85
C LEU A 122 0.82 11.72 5.20
N SER A 123 1.88 12.38 5.66
CA SER A 123 2.52 12.04 6.94
C SER A 123 1.55 12.08 8.11
N GLY A 124 0.69 13.10 8.18
CA GLY A 124 -0.33 13.19 9.23
C GLY A 124 -1.31 12.03 9.23
N PHE A 125 -1.64 11.52 8.05
CA PHE A 125 -2.51 10.36 7.92
C PHE A 125 -1.85 9.11 8.54
N TYR A 126 -0.57 8.87 8.24
CA TYR A 126 0.15 7.71 8.78
C TYR A 126 0.46 7.85 10.27
N GLU A 127 0.64 9.08 10.76
CA GLU A 127 0.87 9.33 12.20
C GLU A 127 -0.29 8.80 13.05
N LYS A 128 -1.52 8.80 12.53
CA LYS A 128 -2.69 8.25 13.22
C LYS A 128 -2.56 6.76 13.54
N TYR A 129 -1.69 6.05 12.80
CA TYR A 129 -1.47 4.62 12.98
C TYR A 129 -0.18 4.31 13.73
N GLY A 130 0.45 5.35 14.32
CA GLY A 130 1.64 5.20 15.15
C GLY A 130 2.95 5.41 14.42
N PHE A 131 2.93 5.74 13.14
CA PHE A 131 4.16 6.04 12.40
C PHE A 131 4.73 7.38 12.82
N LYS A 132 6.07 7.47 12.87
CA LYS A 132 6.79 8.71 13.16
C LYS A 132 7.74 9.02 12.00
N THR A 133 7.82 10.30 11.65
CA THR A 133 8.71 10.74 10.57
C THR A 133 10.18 10.56 10.99
N MET A 134 11.03 10.23 10.01
CA MET A 134 12.45 10.06 10.18
C MET A 134 13.20 10.83 9.10
N GLY A 135 14.22 11.58 9.52
CA GLY A 135 15.09 12.28 8.57
C GLY A 135 14.42 13.45 7.89
N LYS A 136 14.90 13.76 6.71
CA LYS A 136 14.45 14.92 5.91
C LYS A 136 13.61 14.48 4.73
N ASN A 137 12.83 15.43 4.20
CA ASN A 137 12.11 15.22 2.95
C ASN A 137 13.10 14.96 1.80
N TYR A 138 12.70 14.12 0.85
CA TYR A 138 13.46 13.85 -0.36
C TYR A 138 12.48 13.71 -1.53
N LEU A 139 13.00 13.79 -2.74
CA LEU A 139 12.18 13.62 -3.93
C LEU A 139 12.25 12.17 -4.40
N GLU A 140 11.08 11.57 -4.66
CA GLU A 140 10.96 10.27 -5.28
C GLU A 140 10.04 10.45 -6.49
N ASP A 141 10.59 10.25 -7.68
CA ASP A 141 9.90 10.52 -8.94
C ASP A 141 9.32 11.95 -8.99
N GLY A 142 10.08 12.92 -8.44
CA GLY A 142 9.69 14.33 -8.42
C GLY A 142 8.67 14.71 -7.37
N ILE A 143 8.21 13.77 -6.55
CA ILE A 143 7.21 14.01 -5.50
C ILE A 143 7.89 14.00 -4.13
N PRO A 144 7.64 15.00 -3.26
CA PRO A 144 8.22 15.01 -1.91
C PRO A 144 7.77 13.82 -1.09
N HIS A 145 8.73 13.10 -0.53
CA HIS A 145 8.53 11.94 0.34
C HIS A 145 9.29 12.12 1.64
N ILE A 146 8.89 11.37 2.65
CA ILE A 146 9.60 11.26 3.92
C ILE A 146 9.51 9.82 4.42
N GLU A 147 10.62 9.33 5.01
CA GLU A 147 10.58 8.03 5.64
C GLU A 147 9.83 8.10 6.96
N MET A 148 9.06 7.06 7.27
CA MET A 148 8.32 6.95 8.52
C MET A 148 8.51 5.57 9.10
N LEU A 149 8.55 5.48 10.43
CA LEU A 149 8.81 4.24 11.16
C LEU A 149 7.71 3.96 12.17
N LEU A 150 7.22 2.73 12.17
CA LEU A 150 6.38 2.18 13.22
C LEU A 150 7.25 1.22 14.04
N GLU A 151 7.52 1.58 15.31
CA GLU A 151 8.53 0.90 16.12
C GLU A 151 8.13 -0.51 16.51
N ASN A 152 6.93 -0.72 16.98
CA ASN A 152 6.48 -2.03 17.42
C ASN A 152 4.98 -2.16 17.24
N THR A 153 4.59 -3.29 16.66
CA THR A 153 3.20 -3.57 16.31
C THR A 153 2.49 -4.44 17.36
N LYS A 154 3.02 -4.58 18.56
CA LYS A 154 2.37 -5.35 19.64
C LYS A 154 0.94 -4.94 19.88
#